data_3b2323684808de2fdf297b34001c2a67
#
_entry.id   3b2323684808de2fdf297b34001c2a67
#
_cell.length_a   1.000
_cell.length_b   1.000
_cell.length_c   1.000
_cell.angle_alpha   90.00
_cell.angle_beta   90.00
_cell.angle_gamma   90.00
#
_symmetry.space_group_name_H-M   'P 1'
#
loop_
_entity.id
_entity.type
_entity.pdbx_description
1 polymer ?
#
loop_
_entity_poly.entity_id
_entity_poly.type
_entity_poly.pdbx_seq_one_letter_code
_entity_poly.pdbx_strand_id
1 'polypeptide(L)'
;MHAVNIARCNVLLIEDDPSTVELVRSATLGSCPELDLTVVDGGDAVLAWLNGSVAKKEQMPHLILLDLKLPKLDGLAVLRKLRLHSATRDVPIVAFSAEHTQADILMSYQVGANSFVAKPADQQEFTVSLRDQLAHWLQPRQRELVLASK
;
A
#
# COMPACT_ATOMS: atom_id res chain seq x y z
N MET A 1 -5.61 33.67 -2.07
CA MET A 1 -5.02 32.34 -2.05
C MET A 1 -5.64 31.52 -0.95
N HIS A 2 -6.33 30.57 -1.35
CA HIS A 2 -6.89 29.67 -0.41
C HIS A 2 -5.85 28.61 -0.09
N ALA A 3 -5.81 28.27 1.14
CA ALA A 3 -5.04 27.14 1.56
C ALA A 3 -5.52 25.97 0.71
N VAL A 4 -4.67 25.56 -0.18
CA VAL A 4 -4.90 24.33 -0.88
C VAL A 4 -4.92 23.28 0.19
N ASN A 5 -6.08 22.76 0.46
CA ASN A 5 -6.18 21.61 1.31
C ASN A 5 -5.58 20.46 0.52
N ILE A 6 -4.26 20.39 0.55
CA ILE A 6 -3.54 19.32 -0.11
C ILE A 6 -3.88 18.07 0.66
N ALA A 7 -4.80 17.33 0.11
CA ALA A 7 -5.15 16.06 0.70
C ALA A 7 -3.92 15.16 0.66
N ARG A 8 -3.46 14.75 1.82
CA ARG A 8 -2.31 13.87 1.94
C ARG A 8 -2.58 12.54 1.26
N CYS A 9 -1.56 12.00 0.64
CA CYS A 9 -1.60 10.63 0.14
C CYS A 9 -1.11 9.73 1.25
N ASN A 10 -1.99 8.89 1.77
CA ASN A 10 -1.64 7.95 2.84
C ASN A 10 -1.42 6.57 2.23
N VAL A 11 -0.24 6.01 2.43
CA VAL A 11 0.10 4.67 1.98
C VAL A 11 0.39 3.81 3.21
N LEU A 12 -0.26 2.66 3.28
CA LEU A 12 -0.01 1.68 4.33
C LEU A 12 0.85 0.56 3.75
N LEU A 13 1.99 0.32 4.36
CA LEU A 13 2.89 -0.78 4.00
C LEU A 13 2.85 -1.83 5.09
N ILE A 14 2.55 -3.06 4.71
CA ILE A 14 2.57 -4.22 5.60
C ILE A 14 3.78 -5.05 5.24
N GLU A 15 4.87 -4.89 6.01
CA GLU A 15 6.18 -5.47 5.74
C GLU A 15 7.04 -5.44 6.99
N ASP A 16 7.81 -6.49 7.25
CA ASP A 16 8.70 -6.55 8.41
C ASP A 16 10.18 -6.43 8.06
N ASP A 17 10.55 -6.58 6.80
CA ASP A 17 11.95 -6.52 6.38
C ASP A 17 12.41 -5.06 6.24
N PRO A 18 13.39 -4.61 7.07
CA PRO A 18 13.85 -3.23 7.02
C PRO A 18 14.38 -2.79 5.65
N SER A 19 15.04 -3.67 4.91
CA SER A 19 15.58 -3.29 3.60
C SER A 19 14.45 -3.08 2.59
N THR A 20 13.39 -3.88 2.63
CA THR A 20 12.22 -3.67 1.79
C THR A 20 11.50 -2.38 2.17
N VAL A 21 11.37 -2.10 3.47
CA VAL A 21 10.77 -0.85 3.94
C VAL A 21 11.53 0.35 3.37
N GLU A 22 12.86 0.32 3.39
CA GLU A 22 13.67 1.42 2.85
C GLU A 22 13.51 1.57 1.33
N LEU A 23 13.40 0.48 0.59
CA LEU A 23 13.13 0.54 -0.85
C LEU A 23 11.78 1.19 -1.14
N VAL A 24 10.75 0.81 -0.39
CA VAL A 24 9.43 1.40 -0.53
C VAL A 24 9.46 2.88 -0.17
N ARG A 25 10.14 3.23 0.91
CA ARG A 25 10.28 4.62 1.34
C ARG A 25 10.95 5.46 0.25
N SER A 26 12.01 4.95 -0.37
CA SER A 26 12.70 5.61 -1.48
C SER A 26 11.78 5.78 -2.70
N ALA A 27 10.98 4.78 -3.00
CA ALA A 27 10.03 4.85 -4.12
C ALA A 27 8.95 5.88 -3.86
N THR A 28 8.46 6.00 -2.62
CA THR A 28 7.39 6.95 -2.28
C THR A 28 7.86 8.39 -2.27
N LEU A 29 9.13 8.67 -1.94
CA LEU A 29 9.66 10.02 -1.86
C LEU A 29 9.55 10.80 -3.18
N GLY A 30 9.58 10.12 -4.31
CA GLY A 30 9.50 10.77 -5.61
C GLY A 30 8.10 10.79 -6.22
N SER A 31 7.10 10.20 -5.56
CA SER A 31 5.80 9.95 -6.16
C SER A 31 4.74 10.99 -5.80
N CYS A 32 4.76 11.48 -4.58
CA CYS A 32 3.80 12.48 -4.12
C CYS A 32 4.46 13.29 -3.01
N PRO A 33 4.53 14.64 -3.13
CA PRO A 33 5.20 15.47 -2.13
C PRO A 33 4.59 15.36 -0.73
N GLU A 34 3.30 15.09 -0.64
CA GLU A 34 2.58 15.00 0.62
C GLU A 34 2.22 13.56 0.97
N LEU A 35 3.11 12.62 0.63
CA LEU A 35 2.86 11.22 0.89
C LEU A 35 3.30 10.85 2.31
N ASP A 36 2.37 10.32 3.09
CA ASP A 36 2.65 9.73 4.40
C ASP A 36 2.68 8.21 4.27
N LEU A 37 3.80 7.61 4.66
CA LEU A 37 3.96 6.18 4.67
C LEU A 37 3.84 5.66 6.10
N THR A 38 2.86 4.80 6.35
CA THR A 38 2.70 4.09 7.62
C THR A 38 3.14 2.65 7.42
N VAL A 39 4.04 2.18 8.27
CA VAL A 39 4.57 0.83 8.19
C VAL A 39 4.03 0.02 9.37
N VAL A 40 3.46 -1.15 9.09
CA VAL A 40 3.09 -2.13 10.12
C VAL A 40 3.76 -3.46 9.79
N ASP A 41 4.19 -4.17 10.81
CA ASP A 41 5.07 -5.33 10.63
C ASP A 41 4.40 -6.69 10.85
N GLY A 42 3.08 -6.72 10.99
CA GLY A 42 2.39 -8.00 11.17
C GLY A 42 0.88 -7.88 11.16
N GLY A 43 0.21 -9.03 11.15
CA GLY A 43 -1.25 -9.11 11.06
C GLY A 43 -1.96 -8.51 12.25
N ASP A 44 -1.45 -8.77 13.46
CA ASP A 44 -2.02 -8.19 14.69
C ASP A 44 -1.84 -6.68 14.70
N ALA A 45 -0.71 -6.18 14.22
CA ALA A 45 -0.45 -4.76 14.11
C ALA A 45 -1.38 -4.08 13.11
N VAL A 46 -1.70 -4.76 12.01
CA VAL A 46 -2.66 -4.26 11.03
C VAL A 46 -4.03 -4.09 11.65
N LEU A 47 -4.51 -5.10 12.38
CA LEU A 47 -5.82 -5.04 13.03
C LEU A 47 -5.87 -3.95 14.09
N ALA A 48 -4.81 -3.84 14.90
CA ALA A 48 -4.72 -2.79 15.92
C ALA A 48 -4.72 -1.41 15.26
N TRP A 49 -3.99 -1.26 14.16
CA TRP A 49 -3.93 -0.01 13.42
C TRP A 49 -5.31 0.36 12.85
N LEU A 50 -5.99 -0.60 12.23
CA LEU A 50 -7.33 -0.38 11.67
C LEU A 50 -8.31 0.06 12.76
N ASN A 51 -8.32 -0.62 13.89
CA ASN A 51 -9.23 -0.29 14.98
C ASN A 51 -8.96 1.10 15.55
N GLY A 52 -7.69 1.50 15.63
CA GLY A 52 -7.32 2.85 16.07
C GLY A 52 -7.62 3.92 15.02
N SER A 53 -7.48 3.59 13.74
CA SER A 53 -7.62 4.55 12.66
C SER A 53 -9.07 4.77 12.21
N VAL A 54 -9.98 3.88 12.55
CA VAL A 54 -11.40 4.06 12.23
C VAL A 54 -11.93 5.37 12.81
N ALA A 55 -11.39 5.79 13.95
CA ALA A 55 -11.77 7.05 14.57
C ALA A 55 -11.09 8.27 13.92
N LYS A 56 -10.12 8.06 13.04
CA LYS A 56 -9.32 9.11 12.41
C LYS A 56 -9.35 8.93 10.89
N LYS A 57 -10.42 9.40 10.26
CA LYS A 57 -10.64 9.23 8.83
C LYS A 57 -9.52 9.79 7.96
N GLU A 58 -8.88 10.86 8.41
CA GLU A 58 -7.79 11.50 7.68
C GLU A 58 -6.51 10.66 7.60
N GLN A 59 -6.41 9.61 8.40
CA GLN A 59 -5.27 8.69 8.40
C GLN A 59 -5.54 7.40 7.64
N MET A 60 -6.74 7.25 7.08
CA MET A 60 -7.05 6.04 6.32
C MET A 60 -6.22 5.98 5.04
N PRO A 61 -5.74 4.78 4.65
CA PRO A 61 -4.90 4.68 3.48
C PRO A 61 -5.66 4.89 2.18
N HIS A 62 -4.97 5.49 1.22
CA HIS A 62 -5.43 5.58 -0.16
C HIS A 62 -4.89 4.44 -1.01
N LEU A 63 -3.87 3.76 -0.50
CA LEU A 63 -3.24 2.61 -1.13
C LEU A 63 -2.62 1.74 -0.04
N ILE A 64 -2.74 0.42 -0.19
CA ILE A 64 -2.11 -0.56 0.70
C ILE A 64 -1.11 -1.38 -0.11
N LEU A 65 0.11 -1.48 0.40
CA LEU A 65 1.15 -2.36 -0.13
C LEU A 65 1.32 -3.51 0.85
N LEU A 66 1.13 -4.73 0.38
CA LEU A 66 1.10 -5.91 1.25
C LEU A 66 2.08 -6.98 0.77
N ASP A 67 3.06 -7.30 1.60
CA ASP A 67 3.90 -8.47 1.37
C ASP A 67 3.12 -9.73 1.75
N LEU A 68 2.97 -10.65 0.79
CA LEU A 68 2.23 -11.88 1.02
C LEU A 68 3.02 -12.94 1.79
N LYS A 69 4.33 -12.82 1.86
CA LYS A 69 5.21 -13.85 2.46
C LYS A 69 5.98 -13.33 3.67
N LEU A 70 5.26 -12.87 4.67
CA LEU A 70 5.88 -12.47 5.94
C LEU A 70 6.08 -13.70 6.83
N PRO A 71 7.16 -13.77 7.63
CA PRO A 71 7.51 -14.97 8.40
C PRO A 71 6.44 -15.47 9.37
N LYS A 72 5.65 -14.59 9.94
CA LYS A 72 4.63 -14.94 10.93
C LYS A 72 3.22 -14.59 10.47
N LEU A 73 3.05 -14.43 9.16
CA LEU A 73 1.83 -13.86 8.65
C LEU A 73 1.41 -14.56 7.37
N ASP A 74 0.17 -15.04 7.34
CA ASP A 74 -0.46 -15.45 6.10
C ASP A 74 -0.98 -14.20 5.40
N GLY A 75 -0.26 -13.75 4.38
CA GLY A 75 -0.62 -12.54 3.64
C GLY A 75 -1.98 -12.61 2.97
N LEU A 76 -2.40 -13.79 2.51
CA LEU A 76 -3.73 -13.96 1.93
C LEU A 76 -4.82 -13.79 2.99
N ALA A 77 -4.57 -14.26 4.23
CA ALA A 77 -5.50 -14.06 5.33
C ALA A 77 -5.62 -12.59 5.70
N VAL A 78 -4.50 -11.85 5.69
CA VAL A 78 -4.52 -10.40 5.93
C VAL A 78 -5.29 -9.69 4.83
N LEU A 79 -5.04 -10.05 3.59
CA LEU A 79 -5.76 -9.48 2.44
C LEU A 79 -7.27 -9.69 2.59
N ARG A 80 -7.68 -10.88 2.98
CA ARG A 80 -9.10 -11.18 3.21
C ARG A 80 -9.67 -10.29 4.31
N LYS A 81 -8.96 -10.14 5.42
CA LYS A 81 -9.41 -9.28 6.53
C LYS A 81 -9.55 -7.83 6.11
N LEU A 82 -8.61 -7.33 5.31
CA LEU A 82 -8.68 -5.97 4.77
C LEU A 82 -9.92 -5.80 3.89
N ARG A 83 -10.25 -6.77 3.08
CA ARG A 83 -11.43 -6.72 2.19
C ARG A 83 -12.75 -6.87 2.94
N LEU A 84 -12.74 -7.47 4.12
CA LEU A 84 -13.93 -7.60 4.96
C LEU A 84 -14.13 -6.39 5.88
N HIS A 85 -13.09 -5.59 6.12
CA HIS A 85 -13.19 -4.43 6.99
C HIS A 85 -13.78 -3.25 6.22
N SER A 86 -14.80 -2.60 6.78
CA SER A 86 -15.53 -1.51 6.11
C SER A 86 -14.62 -0.34 5.72
N ALA A 87 -13.57 -0.09 6.50
CA ALA A 87 -12.66 1.03 6.25
C ALA A 87 -11.69 0.78 5.09
N THR A 88 -11.41 -0.47 4.74
CA THR A 88 -10.39 -0.82 3.74
C THR A 88 -10.92 -1.63 2.56
N ARG A 89 -12.17 -2.04 2.58
CA ARG A 89 -12.71 -2.93 1.56
C ARG A 89 -12.64 -2.38 0.13
N ASP A 90 -12.62 -1.06 -0.03
CA ASP A 90 -12.58 -0.41 -1.33
C ASP A 90 -11.22 0.25 -1.62
N VAL A 91 -10.25 0.12 -0.73
CA VAL A 91 -8.93 0.70 -0.91
C VAL A 91 -8.12 -0.16 -1.87
N PRO A 92 -7.42 0.41 -2.86
CA PRO A 92 -6.53 -0.38 -3.72
C PRO A 92 -5.46 -1.08 -2.89
N ILE A 93 -5.23 -2.36 -3.19
CA ILE A 93 -4.20 -3.16 -2.54
C ILE A 93 -3.27 -3.73 -3.61
N VAL A 94 -2.00 -3.42 -3.50
CA VAL A 94 -0.94 -4.01 -4.31
C VAL A 94 -0.25 -5.06 -3.45
N ALA A 95 -0.38 -6.32 -3.84
CA ALA A 95 0.32 -7.42 -3.19
C ALA A 95 1.68 -7.61 -3.86
N PHE A 96 2.67 -8.01 -3.09
CA PHE A 96 3.99 -8.34 -3.63
C PHE A 96 4.61 -9.51 -2.89
N SER A 97 5.57 -10.17 -3.52
CA SER A 97 6.28 -11.27 -2.90
C SER A 97 7.55 -11.59 -3.68
N ALA A 98 8.62 -11.96 -2.98
CA ALA A 98 9.86 -12.44 -3.58
C ALA A 98 9.71 -13.87 -4.08
N GLU A 99 9.01 -14.70 -3.32
CA GLU A 99 8.76 -16.09 -3.65
C GLU A 99 7.28 -16.26 -3.96
N HIS A 100 6.96 -16.65 -5.18
CA HIS A 100 5.58 -16.81 -5.61
C HIS A 100 5.47 -17.86 -6.70
N THR A 101 4.32 -18.50 -6.75
CA THR A 101 3.90 -19.36 -7.84
C THR A 101 2.79 -18.65 -8.61
N GLN A 102 2.44 -19.18 -9.79
CA GLN A 102 1.28 -18.66 -10.51
C GLN A 102 0.00 -18.82 -9.69
N ALA A 103 -0.09 -19.89 -8.90
CA ALA A 103 -1.22 -20.08 -8.00
C ALA A 103 -1.29 -18.97 -6.95
N ASP A 104 -0.15 -18.54 -6.38
CA ASP A 104 -0.11 -17.45 -5.42
C ASP A 104 -0.62 -16.14 -6.02
N ILE A 105 -0.19 -15.85 -7.26
CA ILE A 105 -0.64 -14.65 -7.97
C ILE A 105 -2.16 -14.71 -8.19
N LEU A 106 -2.65 -15.82 -8.72
CA LEU A 106 -4.08 -15.98 -8.99
C LEU A 106 -4.90 -15.85 -7.71
N MET A 107 -4.46 -16.51 -6.63
CA MET A 107 -5.14 -16.45 -5.34
C MET A 107 -5.18 -15.03 -4.78
N SER A 108 -4.11 -14.25 -4.96
CA SER A 108 -4.09 -12.87 -4.49
C SER A 108 -5.19 -12.05 -5.18
N TYR A 109 -5.36 -12.20 -6.48
CA TYR A 109 -6.44 -11.52 -7.22
C TYR A 109 -7.82 -12.00 -6.80
N GLN A 110 -7.98 -13.31 -6.61
CA GLN A 110 -9.27 -13.89 -6.20
C GLN A 110 -9.69 -13.42 -4.81
N VAL A 111 -8.73 -13.24 -3.91
CA VAL A 111 -9.01 -12.76 -2.54
C VAL A 111 -9.26 -11.26 -2.52
N GLY A 112 -8.74 -10.51 -3.50
CA GLY A 112 -9.09 -9.11 -3.64
C GLY A 112 -7.96 -8.14 -3.89
N ALA A 113 -6.75 -8.61 -4.25
CA ALA A 113 -5.68 -7.69 -4.64
C ALA A 113 -6.02 -7.00 -5.97
N ASN A 114 -5.67 -5.75 -6.08
CA ASN A 114 -5.82 -4.98 -7.31
C ASN A 114 -4.65 -5.20 -8.26
N SER A 115 -3.47 -5.42 -7.72
CA SER A 115 -2.26 -5.72 -8.48
C SER A 115 -1.38 -6.68 -7.71
N PHE A 116 -0.57 -7.43 -8.43
CA PHE A 116 0.50 -8.23 -7.86
C PHE A 116 1.81 -7.84 -8.53
N VAL A 117 2.84 -7.56 -7.71
CA VAL A 117 4.17 -7.23 -8.17
C VAL A 117 5.14 -8.29 -7.68
N ALA A 118 5.86 -8.94 -8.59
CA ALA A 118 6.96 -9.80 -8.19
C ALA A 118 8.07 -8.91 -7.62
N LYS A 119 8.61 -9.31 -6.48
CA LYS A 119 9.73 -8.60 -5.87
C LYS A 119 11.03 -9.19 -6.47
N PRO A 120 11.61 -8.52 -7.47
CA PRO A 120 12.82 -9.06 -8.12
C PRO A 120 14.03 -8.94 -7.20
N ALA A 121 15.07 -9.72 -7.50
CA ALA A 121 16.33 -9.65 -6.78
C ALA A 121 17.01 -8.29 -6.99
N ASP A 122 16.80 -7.67 -8.12
CA ASP A 122 17.34 -6.34 -8.43
C ASP A 122 16.50 -5.26 -7.73
N GLN A 123 17.13 -4.52 -6.83
CA GLN A 123 16.46 -3.48 -6.06
C GLN A 123 15.96 -2.33 -6.92
N GLN A 124 16.68 -1.99 -7.99
CA GLN A 124 16.26 -0.93 -8.90
C GLN A 124 15.00 -1.32 -9.67
N GLU A 125 14.91 -2.55 -10.12
CA GLU A 125 13.71 -3.04 -10.80
C GLU A 125 12.50 -3.01 -9.87
N PHE A 126 12.70 -3.39 -8.61
CA PHE A 126 11.62 -3.34 -7.64
C PHE A 126 11.16 -1.91 -7.40
N THR A 127 12.10 -0.97 -7.25
CA THR A 127 11.80 0.44 -7.04
C THR A 127 11.01 1.02 -8.22
N VAL A 128 11.40 0.68 -9.46
CA VAL A 128 10.69 1.14 -10.67
C VAL A 128 9.28 0.58 -10.68
N SER A 129 9.12 -0.72 -10.41
CA SER A 129 7.80 -1.35 -10.36
C SER A 129 6.90 -0.70 -9.30
N LEU A 130 7.45 -0.39 -8.13
CA LEU A 130 6.71 0.29 -7.07
C LEU A 130 6.28 1.69 -7.49
N ARG A 131 7.17 2.45 -8.12
CA ARG A 131 6.84 3.79 -8.61
C ARG A 131 5.72 3.76 -9.63
N ASP A 132 5.73 2.78 -10.53
CA ASP A 132 4.67 2.60 -11.51
C ASP A 132 3.33 2.32 -10.83
N GLN A 133 3.32 1.47 -9.81
CA GLN A 133 2.12 1.16 -9.04
C GLN A 133 1.62 2.39 -8.27
N LEU A 134 2.54 3.12 -7.64
CA LEU A 134 2.18 4.34 -6.91
C LEU A 134 1.57 5.38 -7.86
N ALA A 135 2.19 5.60 -9.01
CA ALA A 135 1.68 6.54 -10.00
C ALA A 135 0.29 6.13 -10.48
N HIS A 136 0.08 4.85 -10.74
CA HIS A 136 -1.21 4.36 -11.22
C HIS A 136 -2.31 4.52 -10.18
N TRP A 137 -2.08 4.05 -8.95
CA TRP A 137 -3.14 4.00 -7.93
C TRP A 137 -3.36 5.32 -7.22
N LEU A 138 -2.35 6.19 -7.16
CA LEU A 138 -2.46 7.52 -6.54
C LEU A 138 -2.77 8.62 -7.54
N GLN A 139 -2.85 8.32 -8.84
CA GLN A 139 -3.10 9.31 -9.88
C GLN A 139 -4.39 10.11 -9.67
N PRO A 140 -5.52 9.50 -9.32
CA PRO A 140 -6.73 10.28 -9.04
C PRO A 140 -6.53 11.30 -7.93
N ARG A 141 -5.75 10.95 -6.90
CA ARG A 141 -5.44 11.84 -5.78
C ARG A 141 -4.59 13.00 -6.22
N GLN A 142 -3.60 12.76 -7.06
CA GLN A 142 -2.76 13.80 -7.63
C GLN A 142 -3.56 14.77 -8.50
N ARG A 143 -4.53 14.27 -9.27
CA ARG A 143 -5.43 15.09 -10.08
C ARG A 143 -6.27 16.02 -9.21
N GLU A 144 -6.79 15.53 -8.09
CA GLU A 144 -7.53 16.36 -7.14
C GLU A 144 -6.67 17.51 -6.63
N LEU A 145 -5.41 17.23 -6.31
CA LEU A 145 -4.46 18.27 -5.85
C LEU A 145 -4.24 19.32 -6.93
N VAL A 146 -4.07 18.93 -8.18
CA VAL A 146 -3.86 19.84 -9.30
C VAL A 146 -5.10 20.72 -9.50
N LEU A 147 -6.28 20.13 -9.46
CA LEU A 147 -7.53 20.88 -9.62
C LEU A 147 -7.73 21.86 -8.46
N ALA A 148 -7.42 21.47 -7.25
CA ALA A 148 -7.53 22.32 -6.08
C ALA A 148 -6.56 23.50 -6.11
N SER A 149 -5.42 23.37 -6.80
CA SER A 149 -4.41 24.43 -6.88
C SER A 149 -4.74 25.50 -7.92
N LYS A 150 -5.75 25.30 -8.74
CA LYS A 150 -6.23 26.29 -9.70
C LYS A 150 -7.28 27.20 -9.05
#